data_ae6709812c69993caeaf2397cd3b32c9
#
_entry.id   ae6709812c69993caeaf2397cd3b32c9
#
_cell.length_a   1.000
_cell.length_b   1.000
_cell.length_c   1.000
_cell.angle_alpha   90.00
_cell.angle_beta   90.00
_cell.angle_gamma   90.00
#
_symmetry.space_group_name_H-M   'P 1'
#
loop_
_entity.id
_entity.type
_entity.pdbx_description
1 polymer ?
#
loop_
_entity_poly.entity_id
_entity_poly.type
_entity_poly.pdbx_seq_one_letter_code
_entity_poly.pdbx_strand_id
1 'polypeptide(L)'
;MFHLGDFLGEKDRLKRTGAEGMIAIGSQYNFVWEVDRKGLLYIGLNDEYKINVIDQEGNKILSFGREYQPVTIERQLDDLVRKFVMPAFDHRLAWEIDDEGNLWVSFFSENEGEVVYDVFSPEGIYINQVILPHMIREFKNGKVYSIVTTEEGFRAVKRFALKESTDF
;
A
#
# COMPACT_ATOMS: atom_id res chain seq x y z
N MET A 1 -21.04 -15.00 -8.72
CA MET A 1 -20.87 -13.62 -9.27
C MET A 1 -20.72 -12.70 -8.07
N PHE A 2 -19.47 -12.27 -7.77
CA PHE A 2 -19.17 -11.41 -6.64
C PHE A 2 -19.71 -10.00 -6.92
N HIS A 3 -20.54 -9.46 -6.03
CA HIS A 3 -20.86 -8.05 -6.04
C HIS A 3 -19.87 -7.30 -5.13
N LEU A 4 -19.12 -6.36 -5.72
CA LEU A 4 -18.21 -5.47 -4.97
C LEU A 4 -18.92 -4.73 -3.82
N GLY A 5 -20.25 -4.61 -3.89
CA GLY A 5 -21.09 -3.99 -2.88
C GLY A 5 -21.17 -4.72 -1.52
N ASP A 6 -20.82 -6.01 -1.48
CA ASP A 6 -20.86 -6.79 -0.23
C ASP A 6 -19.68 -6.48 0.71
N PHE A 7 -18.65 -5.77 0.20
CA PHE A 7 -17.50 -5.30 0.97
C PHE A 7 -17.69 -3.89 1.54
N LEU A 8 -18.64 -3.12 1.00
CA LEU A 8 -18.92 -1.76 1.45
C LEU A 8 -19.95 -1.82 2.58
N GLY A 9 -19.47 -2.03 3.81
CA GLY A 9 -20.29 -1.87 5.00
C GLY A 9 -20.86 -0.43 5.07
N GLU A 10 -22.02 -0.29 5.70
CA GLU A 10 -22.89 0.90 5.82
C GLU A 10 -22.24 2.20 6.38
N LYS A 11 -20.91 2.31 6.40
CA LYS A 11 -20.16 3.44 6.99
C LYS A 11 -19.94 4.64 6.08
N ASP A 12 -20.31 4.58 4.81
CA ASP A 12 -20.03 5.62 3.81
C ASP A 12 -20.97 6.83 3.84
N ARG A 13 -21.60 7.14 4.99
CA ARG A 13 -22.25 8.44 5.15
C ARG A 13 -21.29 9.42 5.81
N LEU A 14 -20.56 10.16 4.99
CA LEU A 14 -19.90 11.41 5.36
C LEU A 14 -20.90 12.32 6.10
N LYS A 15 -20.84 12.35 7.42
CA LYS A 15 -21.49 13.39 8.21
C LYS A 15 -20.74 14.70 7.90
N ARG A 16 -21.34 15.53 7.07
CA ARG A 16 -21.02 16.95 7.01
C ARG A 16 -21.41 17.58 8.33
N THR A 17 -20.50 17.61 9.28
CA THR A 17 -20.65 18.49 10.44
C THR A 17 -19.96 19.80 10.07
N GLY A 18 -20.79 20.83 9.90
CA GLY A 18 -20.34 22.19 9.74
C GLY A 18 -19.62 22.64 11.02
N ALA A 19 -18.35 22.91 10.88
CA ALA A 19 -17.59 23.78 11.77
C ALA A 19 -16.57 24.50 10.89
N GLU A 20 -16.45 25.77 11.14
CA GLU A 20 -15.70 26.75 10.39
C GLU A 20 -14.32 26.25 9.96
N GLY A 21 -14.07 26.27 8.65
CA GLY A 21 -12.72 26.22 8.07
C GLY A 21 -12.08 24.85 7.86
N MET A 22 -12.67 23.74 8.28
CA MET A 22 -12.16 22.41 7.96
C MET A 22 -12.84 21.85 6.71
N ILE A 23 -12.21 21.99 5.56
CA ILE A 23 -12.50 21.11 4.44
C ILE A 23 -11.74 19.82 4.73
N ALA A 24 -12.40 18.84 5.34
CA ALA A 24 -11.94 17.47 5.26
C ALA A 24 -12.03 17.09 3.78
N ILE A 25 -10.91 17.16 3.07
CA ILE A 25 -10.78 16.45 1.80
C ILE A 25 -10.85 14.99 2.23
N GLY A 26 -12.00 14.36 1.98
CA GLY A 26 -12.24 12.99 2.37
C GLY A 26 -11.06 12.14 1.93
N SER A 27 -10.50 11.36 2.83
CA SER A 27 -9.64 10.27 2.47
C SER A 27 -10.42 9.45 1.44
N GLN A 28 -9.98 9.45 0.20
CA GLN A 28 -10.57 8.56 -0.79
C GLN A 28 -10.18 7.16 -0.36
N TYR A 29 -11.13 6.43 0.23
CA TYR A 29 -10.95 5.02 0.48
C TYR A 29 -10.82 4.33 -0.87
N ASN A 30 -9.67 3.74 -1.09
CA ASN A 30 -9.35 3.04 -2.32
C ASN A 30 -8.99 1.60 -2.00
N PHE A 31 -9.42 0.71 -2.87
CA PHE A 31 -8.93 -0.66 -2.86
C PHE A 31 -7.52 -0.69 -3.43
N VAL A 32 -6.67 -1.44 -2.74
CA VAL A 32 -5.36 -1.88 -3.24
C VAL A 32 -5.44 -3.39 -3.38
N TRP A 33 -4.93 -3.92 -4.47
CA TRP A 33 -4.99 -5.35 -4.73
C TRP A 33 -3.80 -5.82 -5.56
N GLU A 34 -3.49 -7.09 -5.42
CA GLU A 34 -2.49 -7.82 -6.21
C GLU A 34 -2.92 -9.28 -6.37
N VAL A 35 -2.46 -9.94 -7.41
CA VAL A 35 -2.75 -11.36 -7.66
C VAL A 35 -1.45 -12.14 -7.77
N ASP A 36 -1.29 -13.18 -6.98
CA ASP A 36 -0.12 -14.04 -7.04
C ASP A 36 -0.14 -15.00 -8.24
N ARG A 37 0.97 -15.71 -8.45
CA ARG A 37 1.11 -16.69 -9.53
C ARG A 37 0.19 -17.92 -9.38
N LYS A 38 -0.39 -18.14 -8.21
CA LYS A 38 -1.36 -19.22 -7.94
C LYS A 38 -2.81 -18.76 -8.18
N GLY A 39 -3.01 -17.47 -8.50
CA GLY A 39 -4.32 -16.87 -8.70
C GLY A 39 -5.03 -16.48 -7.42
N LEU A 40 -4.31 -16.33 -6.31
CA LEU A 40 -4.84 -15.77 -5.06
C LEU A 40 -4.88 -14.25 -5.17
N LEU A 41 -6.05 -13.68 -4.88
CA LEU A 41 -6.26 -12.23 -4.85
C LEU A 41 -6.01 -11.71 -3.43
N TYR A 42 -5.02 -10.86 -3.27
CA TYR A 42 -4.76 -10.07 -2.08
C TYR A 42 -5.47 -8.73 -2.23
N ILE A 43 -6.31 -8.35 -1.28
CA ILE A 43 -7.09 -7.12 -1.35
C ILE A 43 -7.20 -6.44 0.01
N GLY A 44 -7.05 -5.13 0.04
CA GLY A 44 -7.26 -4.29 1.20
C GLY A 44 -7.95 -2.98 0.85
N LEU A 45 -8.69 -2.44 1.80
CA LEU A 45 -9.21 -1.09 1.76
C LEU A 45 -8.30 -0.22 2.62
N ASN A 46 -7.88 0.94 2.12
CA ASN A 46 -6.86 1.76 2.77
C ASN A 46 -7.35 2.58 3.99
N ASP A 47 -8.53 2.29 4.52
CA ASP A 47 -9.05 2.85 5.77
C ASP A 47 -8.55 2.11 7.02
N GLU A 48 -8.17 0.84 6.86
CA GLU A 48 -7.57 0.02 7.91
C GLU A 48 -6.40 -0.80 7.35
N TYR A 49 -5.44 -1.17 8.21
CA TYR A 49 -4.32 -2.01 7.79
C TYR A 49 -4.72 -3.49 7.85
N LYS A 50 -5.58 -3.88 6.91
CA LYS A 50 -6.11 -5.24 6.81
C LYS A 50 -6.12 -5.73 5.38
N ILE A 51 -5.57 -6.90 5.20
CA ILE A 51 -5.43 -7.57 3.91
C ILE A 51 -6.24 -8.86 3.96
N ASN A 52 -7.08 -9.06 2.96
CA ASN A 52 -7.83 -10.30 2.78
C ASN A 52 -7.27 -11.04 1.58
N VAL A 53 -7.17 -12.37 1.69
CA VAL A 53 -6.76 -13.25 0.59
C VAL A 53 -7.96 -14.06 0.15
N ILE A 54 -8.22 -14.03 -1.14
CA ILE A 54 -9.39 -14.63 -1.77
C ILE A 54 -8.92 -15.64 -2.81
N ASP A 55 -9.47 -16.85 -2.78
CA ASP A 55 -9.17 -17.87 -3.76
C ASP A 55 -9.90 -17.66 -5.10
N GLN A 56 -9.63 -18.54 -6.08
CA GLN A 56 -10.25 -18.47 -7.41
C GLN A 56 -11.75 -18.72 -7.40
N GLU A 57 -12.28 -19.39 -6.37
CA GLU A 57 -13.70 -19.64 -6.15
C GLU A 57 -14.39 -18.45 -5.48
N GLY A 58 -13.61 -17.45 -5.02
CA GLY A 58 -14.11 -16.25 -4.34
C GLY A 58 -14.26 -16.41 -2.83
N ASN A 59 -13.71 -17.46 -2.23
CA ASN A 59 -13.74 -17.63 -0.79
C ASN A 59 -12.59 -16.86 -0.13
N LYS A 60 -12.88 -16.19 0.97
CA LYS A 60 -11.84 -15.59 1.79
C LYS A 60 -11.14 -16.69 2.60
N ILE A 61 -9.88 -16.97 2.29
CA ILE A 61 -9.09 -18.03 2.89
C ILE A 61 -8.15 -17.54 4.00
N LEU A 62 -7.78 -16.25 3.99
CA LEU A 62 -6.90 -15.66 4.98
C LEU A 62 -7.24 -14.18 5.19
N SER A 63 -6.96 -13.67 6.39
CA SER A 63 -7.01 -12.25 6.69
C SER A 63 -5.91 -11.91 7.69
N PHE A 64 -5.11 -10.91 7.39
CA PHE A 64 -4.00 -10.47 8.23
C PHE A 64 -3.78 -8.96 8.10
N GLY A 65 -2.86 -8.43 8.86
CA GLY A 65 -2.51 -7.01 8.89
C GLY A 65 -1.81 -6.68 10.19
N ARG A 66 -1.76 -5.39 10.50
CA ARG A 66 -1.24 -4.94 11.79
C ARG A 66 -2.09 -3.82 12.35
N GLU A 67 -1.91 -3.53 13.63
CA GLU A 67 -2.50 -2.34 14.22
C GLU A 67 -1.99 -1.10 13.50
N TYR A 68 -2.92 -0.24 13.10
CA TYR A 68 -2.64 1.01 12.41
C TYR A 68 -3.26 2.17 13.14
N GLN A 69 -2.45 3.17 13.46
CA GLN A 69 -2.93 4.44 13.97
C GLN A 69 -2.86 5.48 12.85
N PRO A 70 -3.99 6.06 12.46
CA PRO A 70 -4.01 7.09 11.42
C PRO A 70 -3.11 8.26 11.75
N VAL A 71 -2.18 8.57 10.86
CA VAL A 71 -1.31 9.73 10.98
C VAL A 71 -1.98 10.93 10.35
N THR A 72 -2.09 12.03 11.09
CA THR A 72 -2.58 13.30 10.55
C THR A 72 -1.40 14.18 10.20
N ILE A 73 -1.32 14.58 8.93
CA ILE A 73 -0.33 15.54 8.47
C ILE A 73 -0.98 16.90 8.20
N GLU A 74 -0.25 17.97 8.46
CA GLU A 74 -0.67 19.33 8.11
C GLU A 74 0.14 19.79 6.89
N ARG A 75 -0.54 20.31 5.88
CA ARG A 75 0.10 20.92 4.72
C ARG A 75 -0.40 22.33 4.53
N GLN A 76 0.51 23.26 4.30
CA GLN A 76 0.17 24.59 3.88
C GLN A 76 -0.12 24.57 2.38
N LEU A 77 -1.35 24.94 2.03
CA LEU A 77 -1.79 25.11 0.65
C LEU A 77 -2.28 26.56 0.51
N ASP A 78 -1.51 27.36 -0.19
CA ASP A 78 -1.70 28.80 -0.24
C ASP A 78 -1.69 29.43 1.17
N ASP A 79 -2.70 30.20 1.53
CA ASP A 79 -2.84 30.82 2.85
C ASP A 79 -3.55 29.94 3.89
N LEU A 80 -3.84 28.67 3.55
CA LEU A 80 -4.61 27.77 4.39
C LEU A 80 -3.78 26.58 4.85
N VAL A 81 -3.84 26.27 6.14
CA VAL A 81 -3.32 25.01 6.69
C VAL A 81 -4.41 23.95 6.59
N ARG A 82 -4.15 22.88 5.90
CA ARG A 82 -5.07 21.73 5.77
C ARG A 82 -4.53 20.51 6.47
N LYS A 83 -5.42 19.80 7.16
CA LYS A 83 -5.13 18.52 7.82
C LYS A 83 -5.57 17.38 6.92
N PHE A 84 -4.66 16.42 6.73
CA PHE A 84 -4.91 15.21 5.97
C PHE A 84 -4.70 14.01 6.88
N VAL A 85 -5.66 13.11 6.90
CA VAL A 85 -5.47 11.79 7.52
C VAL A 85 -4.85 10.87 6.48
N MET A 86 -3.68 10.33 6.79
CA MET A 86 -2.98 9.42 5.87
C MET A 86 -3.68 8.06 5.88
N PRO A 87 -3.87 7.44 4.71
CA PRO A 87 -4.41 6.10 4.62
C PRO A 87 -3.41 5.05 5.13
N ALA A 88 -3.91 3.88 5.51
CA ALA A 88 -3.09 2.75 5.95
C ALA A 88 -2.14 2.24 4.86
N PHE A 89 -2.55 2.34 3.60
CA PHE A 89 -1.73 1.99 2.43
C PHE A 89 -1.67 3.18 1.48
N ASP A 90 -0.55 3.34 0.80
CA ASP A 90 -0.49 4.29 -0.31
C ASP A 90 -1.12 3.66 -1.57
N HIS A 91 -2.38 4.00 -1.84
CA HIS A 91 -3.11 3.50 -3.01
C HIS A 91 -2.50 3.90 -4.36
N ARG A 92 -1.56 4.84 -4.37
CA ARG A 92 -0.82 5.25 -5.59
C ARG A 92 0.30 4.27 -5.92
N LEU A 93 0.67 3.44 -4.94
CA LEU A 93 1.71 2.43 -5.05
C LEU A 93 1.03 1.07 -5.09
N ALA A 94 1.35 0.26 -6.10
CA ALA A 94 0.90 -1.12 -6.15
C ALA A 94 1.53 -1.95 -5.02
N TRP A 95 0.81 -2.94 -4.55
CA TRP A 95 1.42 -4.04 -3.83
C TRP A 95 2.16 -4.93 -4.83
N GLU A 96 3.15 -5.64 -4.35
CA GLU A 96 3.94 -6.54 -5.18
C GLU A 96 4.13 -7.87 -4.46
N ILE A 97 4.24 -8.95 -5.21
CA ILE A 97 4.52 -10.27 -4.67
C ILE A 97 5.83 -10.76 -5.24
N ASP A 98 6.77 -11.12 -4.36
CA ASP A 98 8.09 -11.59 -4.77
C ASP A 98 8.09 -13.04 -5.28
N ASP A 99 9.25 -13.54 -5.68
CA ASP A 99 9.40 -14.90 -6.23
C ASP A 99 9.15 -15.99 -5.19
N GLU A 100 9.22 -15.68 -3.90
CA GLU A 100 8.96 -16.58 -2.77
C GLU A 100 7.49 -16.54 -2.33
N GLY A 101 6.72 -15.60 -2.86
CA GLY A 101 5.31 -15.39 -2.55
C GLY A 101 5.06 -14.44 -1.38
N ASN A 102 6.10 -13.71 -0.91
CA ASN A 102 5.92 -12.70 0.11
C ASN A 102 5.22 -11.47 -0.48
N LEU A 103 4.26 -10.94 0.25
CA LEU A 103 3.54 -9.72 -0.11
C LEU A 103 4.28 -8.49 0.41
N TRP A 104 4.59 -7.57 -0.48
CA TRP A 104 5.22 -6.27 -0.21
C TRP A 104 4.16 -5.18 -0.26
N VAL A 105 3.80 -4.68 0.91
CA VAL A 105 2.73 -3.68 1.11
C VAL A 105 3.37 -2.32 1.23
N SER A 106 3.18 -1.47 0.22
CA SER A 106 3.69 -0.11 0.26
C SER A 106 2.83 0.77 1.16
N PHE A 107 3.48 1.64 1.93
CA PHE A 107 2.78 2.66 2.67
C PHE A 107 3.51 4.01 2.62
N PHE A 108 2.84 5.03 3.11
CA PHE A 108 3.31 6.39 3.01
C PHE A 108 4.62 6.61 3.78
N SER A 109 5.61 7.23 3.12
CA SER A 109 6.82 7.72 3.75
C SER A 109 6.79 9.25 3.82
N GLU A 110 7.23 9.80 4.95
CA GLU A 110 7.43 11.26 5.10
C GLU A 110 8.69 11.74 4.38
N ASN A 111 9.61 10.82 4.09
CA ASN A 111 10.87 11.14 3.42
C ASN A 111 10.67 11.15 1.89
N GLU A 112 10.98 12.26 1.26
CA GLU A 112 10.95 12.35 -0.20
C GLU A 112 11.94 11.37 -0.84
N GLY A 113 11.46 10.64 -1.84
CA GLY A 113 12.28 9.70 -2.61
C GLY A 113 12.43 8.31 -2.00
N GLU A 114 11.83 8.06 -0.83
CA GLU A 114 11.83 6.74 -0.21
C GLU A 114 10.44 6.09 -0.31
N VAL A 115 10.43 4.80 -0.52
CA VAL A 115 9.22 3.98 -0.46
C VAL A 115 9.41 2.93 0.62
N VAL A 116 8.49 2.91 1.56
CA VAL A 116 8.51 1.96 2.68
C VAL A 116 7.59 0.81 2.35
N TYR A 117 8.07 -0.41 2.57
CA TYR A 117 7.30 -1.63 2.40
C TYR A 117 7.30 -2.44 3.69
N ASP A 118 6.12 -2.87 4.11
CA ASP A 118 6.00 -3.98 5.05
C ASP A 118 5.94 -5.29 4.25
N VAL A 119 6.70 -6.28 4.69
CA VAL A 119 6.78 -7.59 4.02
C VAL A 119 6.10 -8.63 4.86
N PHE A 120 5.20 -9.39 4.24
CA PHE A 120 4.46 -10.48 4.87
C PHE A 120 4.73 -11.80 4.14
N SER A 121 4.84 -12.89 4.89
CA SER A 121 4.92 -14.22 4.29
C SER A 121 3.60 -14.62 3.61
N PRO A 122 3.59 -15.70 2.81
CA PRO A 122 2.35 -16.24 2.22
C PRO A 122 1.29 -16.63 3.26
N GLU A 123 1.71 -16.91 4.51
CA GLU A 123 0.82 -17.21 5.63
C GLU A 123 0.31 -15.95 6.35
N GLY A 124 0.66 -14.75 5.86
CA GLY A 124 0.27 -13.47 6.43
C GLY A 124 1.06 -13.08 7.69
N ILE A 125 2.22 -13.67 7.90
CA ILE A 125 3.10 -13.32 9.03
C ILE A 125 3.97 -12.14 8.62
N TYR A 126 3.99 -11.09 9.45
CA TYR A 126 4.91 -9.96 9.25
C TYR A 126 6.36 -10.41 9.39
N ILE A 127 7.17 -10.17 8.36
CA ILE A 127 8.58 -10.55 8.31
C ILE A 127 9.46 -9.35 8.69
N ASN A 128 9.33 -8.25 7.93
CA ASN A 128 10.23 -7.12 8.04
C ASN A 128 9.62 -5.86 7.42
N GLN A 129 10.27 -4.73 7.68
CA GLN A 129 10.05 -3.47 6.97
C GLN A 129 11.29 -3.14 6.13
N VAL A 130 11.07 -2.78 4.89
CA VAL A 130 12.14 -2.46 3.94
C VAL A 130 11.93 -1.06 3.38
N ILE A 131 12.99 -0.26 3.36
CA ILE A 131 12.98 1.09 2.77
C ILE A 131 13.79 1.04 1.48
N LEU A 132 13.18 1.45 0.39
CA LEU A 132 13.81 1.47 -0.93
C LEU A 132 13.81 2.87 -1.52
N PRO A 133 14.86 3.24 -2.28
CA PRO A 133 14.95 4.55 -2.93
C PRO A 133 14.02 4.67 -4.15
N HIS A 134 13.35 3.60 -4.55
CA HIS A 134 12.48 3.57 -5.72
C HIS A 134 11.34 2.57 -5.52
N MET A 135 10.20 2.87 -6.13
CA MET A 135 9.06 1.98 -6.15
C MET A 135 9.36 0.69 -6.90
N ILE A 136 9.01 -0.44 -6.30
CA ILE A 136 9.04 -1.75 -6.95
C ILE A 136 8.01 -1.75 -8.08
N ARG A 137 8.37 -2.41 -9.20
CA ARG A 137 7.49 -2.64 -10.34
C ARG A 137 7.34 -4.11 -10.68
N GLU A 138 8.33 -4.89 -10.34
CA GLU A 138 8.30 -6.34 -10.57
C GLU A 138 9.41 -7.02 -9.76
N PHE A 139 9.10 -8.23 -9.28
CA PHE A 139 10.07 -9.19 -8.81
C PHE A 139 10.27 -10.29 -9.86
N LYS A 140 11.52 -10.58 -10.19
CA LYS A 140 11.83 -11.65 -11.12
C LYS A 140 13.23 -12.22 -10.92
N ASN A 141 13.30 -13.54 -10.73
CA ASN A 141 14.54 -14.28 -10.55
C ASN A 141 15.42 -13.70 -9.40
N GLY A 142 14.81 -13.41 -8.25
CA GLY A 142 15.49 -12.85 -7.08
C GLY A 142 16.00 -11.42 -7.31
N LYS A 143 15.43 -10.68 -8.23
CA LYS A 143 15.77 -9.29 -8.52
C LYS A 143 14.54 -8.41 -8.42
N VAL A 144 14.76 -7.17 -8.00
CA VAL A 144 13.78 -6.09 -8.01
C VAL A 144 14.00 -5.20 -9.22
N TYR A 145 12.93 -4.89 -9.91
CA TYR A 145 12.92 -3.94 -11.02
C TYR A 145 12.13 -2.70 -10.67
N SER A 146 12.69 -1.53 -10.97
CA SER A 146 12.08 -0.22 -10.75
C SER A 146 12.22 0.65 -11.99
N ILE A 147 11.29 1.59 -12.16
CA ILE A 147 11.42 2.63 -13.17
C ILE A 147 11.97 3.88 -12.48
N VAL A 148 13.11 4.36 -12.96
CA VAL A 148 13.78 5.55 -12.44
C VAL A 148 13.85 6.63 -13.50
N THR A 149 13.97 7.88 -13.07
CA THR A 149 14.28 8.99 -13.96
C THR A 149 15.78 9.26 -13.89
N THR A 150 16.46 9.27 -15.04
CA THR A 150 17.89 9.59 -15.13
C THR A 150 18.13 11.09 -14.92
N GLU A 151 19.40 11.47 -14.74
CA GLU A 151 19.77 12.89 -14.61
C GLU A 151 19.38 13.72 -15.85
N GLU A 152 19.37 13.08 -17.03
CA GLU A 152 18.94 13.71 -18.28
C GLU A 152 17.40 13.75 -18.46
N GLY A 153 16.63 13.24 -17.47
CA GLY A 153 15.18 13.26 -17.48
C GLY A 153 14.51 12.10 -18.22
N PHE A 154 15.26 11.08 -18.68
CA PHE A 154 14.70 9.91 -19.33
C PHE A 154 14.25 8.87 -18.31
N ARG A 155 13.24 8.07 -18.66
CA ARG A 155 12.84 6.89 -17.88
C ARG A 155 13.74 5.72 -18.24
N ALA A 156 14.29 5.06 -17.21
CA ALA A 156 15.10 3.87 -17.34
C ALA A 156 14.61 2.78 -16.38
N VAL A 157 14.81 1.52 -16.78
CA VAL A 157 14.59 0.38 -15.87
C VAL A 157 15.89 0.14 -15.10
N LYS A 158 15.79 0.15 -13.78
CA LYS A 158 16.89 -0.16 -12.88
C LYS A 158 16.61 -1.49 -12.18
N ARG A 159 17.63 -2.34 -12.11
CA ARG A 159 17.58 -3.65 -11.47
C ARG A 159 18.43 -3.64 -10.21
N PHE A 160 17.86 -4.16 -9.13
CA PHE A 160 18.52 -4.29 -7.83
C PHE A 160 18.57 -5.76 -7.41
N ALA A 161 19.56 -6.12 -6.62
CA ALA A 161 19.54 -7.33 -5.81
C ALA A 161 19.14 -6.94 -4.38
N LEU A 162 18.17 -7.64 -3.81
CA LEU A 162 17.95 -7.58 -2.37
C LEU A 162 19.13 -8.30 -1.72
N LYS A 163 19.82 -7.63 -0.81
CA LYS A 163 20.79 -8.27 0.07
C LYS A 163 20.11 -8.48 1.40
N GLU A 164 20.19 -9.70 1.91
CA GLU A 164 19.88 -9.93 3.31
C GLU A 164 20.86 -9.09 4.15
N SER A 165 20.31 -8.29 5.07
CA SER A 165 21.14 -7.65 6.08
C SER A 165 21.60 -8.76 7.05
N THR A 166 22.87 -9.09 6.99
CA THR A 166 23.47 -10.06 7.93
C THR A 166 23.93 -9.41 9.23
N ASP A 167 23.50 -8.19 9.49
CA ASP A 167 23.83 -7.48 10.74
C ASP A 167 22.76 -7.81 11.80
N PHE A 168 23.06 -8.82 12.61
CA PHE A 168 22.45 -9.08 13.91
C PHE A 168 23.44 -8.67 15.02
#